data_fab04074a6d2e5a5395805df5a37548c
#
_entry.id   fab04074a6d2e5a5395805df5a37548c
#
_cell.length_a   1.000
_cell.length_b   1.000
_cell.length_c   1.000
_cell.angle_alpha   90.00
_cell.angle_beta   90.00
_cell.angle_gamma   90.00
#
_symmetry.space_group_name_H-M   'P 1'
#
loop_
_entity.id
_entity.type
_entity.pdbx_description
1 polymer ?
#
loop_
_entity_poly.entity_id
_entity_poly.type
_entity_poly.pdbx_seq_one_letter_code
_entity_poly.pdbx_strand_id
1 'polypeptide(L)'
;PAGGAMVLALLITLTVTVLSGIALYGATDFAGPLAGLFRGELAADLLEETHEVAANLTLLLVVLHLVGVLFSSLEHGENLVKAMITGRKKSEVAP
;
A
#
# COMPACT_ATOMS: atom_id res chain seq x y z
N PRO A 1 14.40 -11.92 -2.06
CA PRO A 1 13.17 -12.58 -2.50
C PRO A 1 12.07 -11.62 -2.88
N ALA A 2 11.29 -12.01 -3.87
CA ALA A 2 10.25 -11.15 -4.43
C ALA A 2 9.17 -10.79 -3.38
N GLY A 3 8.84 -11.72 -2.49
CA GLY A 3 7.84 -11.47 -1.45
C GLY A 3 8.25 -10.38 -0.47
N GLY A 4 9.52 -10.39 -0.07
CA GLY A 4 10.04 -9.35 0.81
C GLY A 4 10.11 -7.99 0.14
N ALA A 5 10.48 -7.98 -1.15
CA ALA A 5 10.51 -6.74 -1.92
C ALA A 5 9.11 -6.14 -2.06
N MET A 6 8.09 -6.97 -2.29
CA MET A 6 6.71 -6.50 -2.39
C MET A 6 6.22 -5.89 -1.06
N VAL A 7 6.52 -6.54 0.07
CA VAL A 7 6.15 -6.01 1.39
C VAL A 7 6.79 -4.65 1.60
N LEU A 8 8.08 -4.54 1.30
CA LEU A 8 8.80 -3.28 1.48
C LEU A 8 8.22 -2.19 0.57
N ALA A 9 7.96 -2.51 -0.70
CA ALA A 9 7.39 -1.56 -1.65
C ALA A 9 6.02 -1.07 -1.18
N LEU A 10 5.15 -1.98 -0.72
CA LEU A 10 3.83 -1.62 -0.21
C LEU A 10 3.93 -0.73 1.03
N LEU A 11 4.83 -1.05 1.96
CA LEU A 11 5.00 -0.24 3.16
C LEU A 11 5.49 1.17 2.82
N ILE A 12 6.44 1.29 1.90
CA ILE A 12 6.98 2.58 1.49
C ILE A 12 5.89 3.42 0.81
N THR A 13 5.21 2.85 -0.19
CA THR A 13 4.20 3.61 -0.93
C THR A 13 3.01 3.97 -0.06
N LEU A 14 2.60 3.07 0.83
CA LEU A 14 1.50 3.36 1.76
C LEU A 14 1.89 4.48 2.72
N THR A 15 3.11 4.44 3.25
CA THR A 15 3.60 5.48 4.15
C THR A 15 3.62 6.84 3.46
N VAL A 16 4.14 6.90 2.23
CA VAL A 16 4.15 8.15 1.45
C VAL A 16 2.73 8.64 1.19
N THR A 17 1.82 7.73 0.87
CA THR A 17 0.43 8.08 0.61
C THR A 17 -0.23 8.69 1.85
N VAL A 18 -0.04 8.07 3.00
CA VAL A 18 -0.64 8.56 4.26
C VAL A 18 -0.04 9.90 4.65
N LEU A 19 1.29 10.01 4.65
CA LEU A 19 1.95 11.23 5.08
C LEU A 19 1.64 12.40 4.13
N SER A 20 1.66 12.17 2.81
CA SER A 20 1.31 13.21 1.85
C SER A 20 -0.15 13.64 1.96
N GLY A 21 -1.04 12.70 2.27
CA GLY A 21 -2.45 13.03 2.48
C GLY A 21 -2.66 13.90 3.71
N ILE A 22 -2.00 13.58 4.81
CA ILE A 22 -2.07 14.39 6.03
C ILE A 22 -1.50 15.79 5.79
N ALA A 23 -0.37 15.87 5.09
CA ALA A 23 0.25 17.16 4.76
C ALA A 23 -0.64 17.98 3.82
N LEU A 24 -1.27 17.33 2.83
CA LEU A 24 -2.18 17.99 1.90
C LEU A 24 -3.40 18.55 2.64
N TYR A 25 -3.97 17.76 3.55
CA TYR A 25 -5.11 18.19 4.35
C TYR A 25 -4.75 19.43 5.17
N GLY A 26 -3.54 19.46 5.74
CA GLY A 26 -3.05 20.63 6.46
C GLY A 26 -2.82 21.84 5.56
N ALA A 27 -2.38 21.63 4.33
CA ALA A 27 -2.07 22.70 3.39
C ALA A 27 -3.33 23.30 2.75
N THR A 28 -4.35 22.49 2.49
CA THR A 28 -5.57 22.95 1.78
C THR A 28 -6.68 23.34 2.75
N ASP A 29 -6.92 22.51 3.78
CA ASP A 29 -8.05 22.71 4.70
C ASP A 29 -7.59 23.28 6.05
N PHE A 30 -6.30 23.46 6.25
CA PHE A 30 -5.71 23.95 7.51
C PHE A 30 -6.15 23.11 8.70
N ALA A 31 -6.25 21.80 8.49
CA ALA A 31 -6.72 20.86 9.48
C ALA A 31 -5.74 19.71 9.66
N GLY A 32 -5.93 18.93 10.73
CA GLY A 32 -5.09 17.78 11.03
C GLY A 32 -3.78 18.17 11.74
N PRO A 33 -2.92 17.17 12.00
CA PRO A 33 -1.70 17.40 12.79
C PRO A 33 -0.66 18.26 12.10
N LEU A 34 -0.71 18.41 10.78
CA LEU A 34 0.23 19.23 10.02
C LEU A 34 -0.38 20.54 9.52
N ALA A 35 -1.49 20.98 10.17
CA ALA A 35 -2.17 22.20 9.78
C ALA A 35 -1.21 23.41 9.85
N GLY A 36 -1.15 24.16 8.74
CA GLY A 36 -0.36 25.36 8.67
C GLY A 36 1.15 25.15 8.52
N LEU A 37 1.62 23.91 8.49
CA LEU A 37 3.05 23.62 8.31
C LEU A 37 3.51 23.93 6.90
N PHE A 38 2.71 23.54 5.92
CA PHE A 38 2.98 23.81 4.50
C PHE A 38 2.00 24.86 4.01
N ARG A 39 2.50 25.92 3.38
CA ARG A 39 1.68 27.05 2.95
C ARG A 39 1.95 27.39 1.50
N GLY A 40 0.93 27.94 0.84
CA GLY A 40 1.00 28.42 -0.52
C GLY A 40 0.54 27.42 -1.55
N GLU A 41 0.23 27.93 -2.73
CA GLU A 41 -0.29 27.10 -3.83
C GLU A 41 0.72 26.08 -4.32
N LEU A 42 2.00 26.45 -4.37
CA LEU A 42 3.03 25.52 -4.84
C LEU A 42 3.13 24.32 -3.92
N ALA A 43 3.12 24.56 -2.60
CA ALA A 43 3.19 23.47 -1.63
C ALA A 43 1.96 22.57 -1.76
N ALA A 44 0.77 23.14 -1.88
CA ALA A 44 -0.47 22.40 -2.04
C ALA A 44 -0.46 21.56 -3.33
N ASP A 45 -0.01 22.14 -4.43
CA ASP A 45 0.05 21.44 -5.71
C ASP A 45 1.04 20.28 -5.69
N LEU A 46 2.22 20.49 -5.10
CA LEU A 46 3.21 19.44 -5.00
C LEU A 46 2.75 18.29 -4.09
N LEU A 47 2.09 18.62 -2.99
CA LEU A 47 1.55 17.61 -2.08
C LEU A 47 0.40 16.83 -2.72
N GLU A 48 -0.47 17.52 -3.46
CA GLU A 48 -1.56 16.88 -4.19
C GLU A 48 -1.01 15.89 -5.21
N GLU A 49 -0.04 16.30 -6.00
CA GLU A 49 0.56 15.43 -7.02
C GLU A 49 1.28 14.26 -6.38
N THR A 50 2.05 14.51 -5.32
CA THR A 50 2.75 13.45 -4.60
C THR A 50 1.76 12.42 -4.03
N HIS A 51 0.70 12.92 -3.40
CA HIS A 51 -0.32 12.05 -2.83
C HIS A 51 -1.02 11.22 -3.93
N GLU A 52 -1.37 11.84 -5.03
CA GLU A 52 -2.04 11.16 -6.14
C GLU A 52 -1.16 10.07 -6.74
N VAL A 53 0.11 10.39 -7.03
CA VAL A 53 1.05 9.41 -7.58
C VAL A 53 1.28 8.27 -6.59
N ALA A 54 1.50 8.59 -5.31
CA ALA A 54 1.72 7.57 -4.29
C ALA A 54 0.49 6.67 -4.11
N ALA A 55 -0.70 7.26 -4.10
CA ALA A 55 -1.95 6.51 -3.96
C ALA A 55 -2.17 5.58 -5.15
N ASN A 56 -1.96 6.08 -6.36
CA ASN A 56 -2.12 5.27 -7.57
C ASN A 56 -1.09 4.14 -7.62
N LEU A 57 0.14 4.43 -7.23
CA LEU A 57 1.19 3.40 -7.19
C LEU A 57 0.87 2.35 -6.12
N THR A 58 0.40 2.77 -4.96
CA THR A 58 -0.01 1.84 -3.90
C THR A 58 -1.14 0.94 -4.40
N LEU A 59 -2.13 1.51 -5.07
CA LEU A 59 -3.23 0.73 -5.62
C LEU A 59 -2.74 -0.29 -6.65
N LEU A 60 -1.85 0.12 -7.53
CA LEU A 60 -1.26 -0.79 -8.52
C LEU A 60 -0.52 -1.94 -7.83
N LEU A 61 0.29 -1.63 -6.82
CA LEU A 61 1.04 -2.66 -6.10
C LEU A 61 0.12 -3.61 -5.34
N VAL A 62 -0.97 -3.10 -4.77
CA VAL A 62 -1.97 -3.95 -4.11
C VAL A 62 -2.59 -4.92 -5.11
N VAL A 63 -2.98 -4.43 -6.28
CA VAL A 63 -3.55 -5.29 -7.32
C VAL A 63 -2.55 -6.35 -7.76
N LEU A 64 -1.31 -5.95 -8.02
CA LEU A 64 -0.26 -6.89 -8.42
C LEU A 64 0.02 -7.92 -7.31
N HIS A 65 0.00 -7.49 -6.07
CA HIS A 65 0.18 -8.38 -4.93
C HIS A 65 -0.93 -9.42 -4.87
N LEU A 66 -2.18 -9.00 -5.01
CA LEU A 66 -3.33 -9.90 -4.96
C LEU A 66 -3.32 -10.87 -6.13
N VAL A 67 -2.99 -10.39 -7.34
CA VAL A 67 -2.87 -11.26 -8.52
C VAL A 67 -1.75 -12.28 -8.30
N GLY A 68 -0.61 -11.84 -7.77
CA GLY A 68 0.51 -12.73 -7.48
C GLY A 68 0.17 -13.80 -6.45
N VAL A 69 -0.53 -13.42 -5.40
CA VAL A 69 -1.00 -14.37 -4.37
C VAL A 69 -1.95 -15.40 -4.98
N LEU A 70 -2.90 -14.94 -5.78
CA LEU A 70 -3.86 -15.81 -6.44
C LEU A 70 -3.15 -16.78 -7.40
N PHE A 71 -2.26 -16.26 -8.22
CA PHE A 71 -1.50 -17.06 -9.17
C PHE A 71 -0.66 -18.11 -8.44
N SER A 72 0.03 -17.71 -7.40
CA SER A 72 0.86 -18.62 -6.60
C SER A 72 0.01 -19.71 -5.95
N SER A 73 -1.18 -19.35 -5.47
CA SER A 73 -2.11 -20.29 -4.88
C SER A 73 -2.54 -21.36 -5.89
N LEU A 74 -2.87 -20.94 -7.10
CA LEU A 74 -3.28 -21.87 -8.15
C LEU A 74 -2.11 -22.75 -8.62
N GLU A 75 -0.93 -22.15 -8.78
CA GLU A 75 0.24 -22.86 -9.27
C GLU A 75 0.71 -23.96 -8.31
N HIS A 76 0.69 -23.67 -7.01
CA HIS A 76 1.18 -24.60 -6.00
C HIS A 76 0.10 -25.56 -5.47
N GLY A 77 -1.11 -25.45 -5.98
CA GLY A 77 -2.20 -26.29 -5.49
C GLY A 77 -2.63 -25.97 -4.07
N GLU A 78 -2.23 -24.83 -3.55
CA GLU A 78 -2.61 -24.36 -2.22
C GLU A 78 -3.57 -23.18 -2.32
N ASN A 79 -4.50 -23.11 -1.39
CA ASN A 79 -5.35 -21.94 -1.27
C ASN A 79 -4.74 -21.01 -0.24
N LEU A 80 -3.90 -20.08 -0.70
CA LEU A 80 -3.19 -19.17 0.19
C LEU A 80 -4.13 -18.19 0.89
N VAL A 81 -5.23 -17.83 0.23
CA VAL A 81 -6.24 -16.96 0.85
C VAL A 81 -6.87 -17.66 2.03
N LYS A 82 -7.24 -18.92 1.86
CA LYS A 82 -7.79 -19.74 2.94
C LYS A 82 -6.76 -19.93 4.06
N ALA A 83 -5.50 -20.14 3.68
CA ALA A 83 -4.42 -20.30 4.67
C ALA A 83 -4.24 -19.04 5.51
N MET A 84 -4.38 -17.85 4.91
CA MET A 84 -4.30 -16.59 5.65
C MET A 84 -5.45 -16.42 6.63
N ILE A 85 -6.64 -16.88 6.25
CA ILE A 85 -7.83 -16.78 7.11
C ILE A 85 -7.78 -17.81 8.23
N THR A 86 -7.39 -19.04 7.93
CA THR A 86 -7.40 -20.15 8.89
C THR A 86 -6.11 -20.34 9.63
N GLY A 87 -5.02 -19.75 9.13
CA GLY A 87 -3.69 -19.93 9.71
C GLY A 87 -3.05 -21.28 9.40
N ARG A 88 -3.59 -22.03 8.42
CA ARG A 88 -3.09 -23.34 8.04
C ARG A 88 -2.62 -23.38 6.60
N LYS A 89 -1.56 -24.14 6.38
CA LYS A 89 -1.09 -24.44 5.04
C LYS A 89 -1.37 -25.90 4.71
N LYS A 90 -1.76 -26.15 3.46
CA LYS A 90 -2.02 -27.51 2.99
C LYS A 90 -0.78 -28.40 3.13
N SER A 91 0.39 -27.86 2.82
CA SER A 91 1.64 -28.61 2.89
C SER A 91 2.01 -29.06 4.30
N GLU A 92 1.49 -28.43 5.34
CA GLU A 92 1.75 -28.82 6.73
C GLU A 92 0.98 -30.06 7.13
N VAL A 93 -0.10 -30.35 6.44
CA VAL A 93 -0.97 -31.47 6.73
C VAL A 93 -0.51 -32.74 6.01
N ALA A 94 0.07 -32.60 4.84
CA ALA A 94 0.52 -33.72 4.03
C ALA A 94 1.75 -34.38 4.67
N PRO A 95 1.73 -35.71 4.87
CA PRO A 95 2.88 -36.43 5.37
C PRO A 95 4.01 -36.47 4.34
#